data_674db19a1e8a0f911f81264d5597e826
#
_entry.id   674db19a1e8a0f911f81264d5597e826
#
_cell.length_a   1.000
_cell.length_b   1.000
_cell.length_c   1.000
_cell.angle_alpha   90.00
_cell.angle_beta   90.00
_cell.angle_gamma   90.00
#
_symmetry.space_group_name_H-M   'P 1'
#
loop_
_entity.id
_entity.type
_entity.pdbx_description
1 polymer ?
#
loop_
_entity_poly.entity_id
_entity_poly.type
_entity_poly.pdbx_seq_one_letter_code
_entity_poly.pdbx_strand_id
1 'polypeptide(L)'
;ATSVATPLIKQFATIAGIDSISTTNALGSTSIVIQFDLNRNIDAAAADVQSAIARTMRRLPPEMVDPPSYRKVNPADASILILSLVSNTVPLTDLDAFAENVISPSLSAINGVAQVMIWGQQKYAVRIQIDPTALAARGISIDQLQQAVASANSNTPLGTLSNDRQQLTITANTQLDDAAGFSNLIIATKNGRPVRLGEVTRVIDSVETTTTGSWYDGSRAILLAVQRQPDANTVEVVDRVKAELPNFEAQMPAAASIKLLNDRSTSIRHAVDDVQFTLLLTIVLVVLVIFIFLRRVTATVIPAVAVPISLIATLGAMYLFGFSIDNISLMGLTLAV
;
A
#
# COMPACT_ATOMS: atom_id res chain seq x y z
N ALA A 1 -15.30 -18.53 -6.68
CA ALA A 1 -16.28 -18.22 -5.63
C ALA A 1 -16.64 -19.45 -4.81
N THR A 2 -17.17 -20.53 -5.41
CA THR A 2 -17.70 -21.70 -4.69
C THR A 2 -16.67 -22.46 -3.86
N SER A 3 -15.45 -22.61 -4.35
CA SER A 3 -14.39 -23.39 -3.69
C SER A 3 -13.63 -22.64 -2.61
N VAL A 4 -13.58 -21.32 -2.65
CA VAL A 4 -12.81 -20.49 -1.69
C VAL A 4 -13.71 -19.54 -0.91
N ALA A 5 -14.48 -18.67 -1.61
CA ALA A 5 -15.28 -17.65 -0.93
C ALA A 5 -16.40 -18.29 -0.08
N THR A 6 -17.14 -19.24 -0.64
CA THR A 6 -18.30 -19.83 0.06
C THR A 6 -17.94 -20.53 1.38
N PRO A 7 -16.90 -21.36 1.49
CA PRO A 7 -16.48 -21.95 2.76
C PRO A 7 -16.08 -20.90 3.80
N LEU A 8 -15.35 -19.86 3.39
CA LEU A 8 -14.92 -18.78 4.27
C LEU A 8 -16.10 -17.93 4.76
N ILE A 9 -17.02 -17.51 3.86
CA ILE A 9 -18.21 -16.73 4.21
C ILE A 9 -19.07 -17.47 5.23
N LYS A 10 -19.32 -18.77 5.00
CA LYS A 10 -20.08 -19.59 5.97
C LYS A 10 -19.47 -19.58 7.35
N GLN A 11 -18.16 -19.58 7.45
CA GLN A 11 -17.47 -19.55 8.75
C GLN A 11 -17.44 -18.14 9.34
N PHE A 12 -17.24 -17.09 8.51
CA PHE A 12 -17.28 -15.70 8.96
C PHE A 12 -18.68 -15.30 9.45
N ALA A 13 -19.75 -15.76 8.82
CA ALA A 13 -21.12 -15.49 9.24
C ALA A 13 -21.43 -15.94 10.68
N THR A 14 -20.59 -16.77 11.31
CA THR A 14 -20.73 -17.17 12.72
C THR A 14 -20.06 -16.20 13.70
N ILE A 15 -19.35 -15.18 13.22
CA ILE A 15 -18.67 -14.18 14.06
C ILE A 15 -19.69 -13.11 14.46
N ALA A 16 -19.75 -12.80 15.75
CA ALA A 16 -20.68 -11.80 16.28
C ALA A 16 -20.25 -10.36 15.91
N GLY A 17 -21.22 -9.47 15.73
CA GLY A 17 -20.99 -8.05 15.46
C GLY A 17 -20.55 -7.75 14.03
N ILE A 18 -20.87 -8.62 13.09
CA ILE A 18 -20.71 -8.33 11.65
C ILE A 18 -21.96 -7.58 11.16
N ASP A 19 -21.72 -6.43 10.54
CA ASP A 19 -22.73 -5.63 9.86
C ASP A 19 -22.93 -6.11 8.42
N SER A 20 -21.84 -6.29 7.66
CA SER A 20 -21.91 -6.77 6.28
C SER A 20 -20.70 -7.60 5.85
N ILE A 21 -20.91 -8.49 4.88
CA ILE A 21 -19.84 -9.23 4.20
C ILE A 21 -20.03 -9.05 2.70
N SER A 22 -19.05 -8.48 2.04
CA SER A 22 -19.01 -8.35 0.59
C SER A 22 -17.84 -9.12 0.00
N THR A 23 -18.02 -9.69 -1.20
CA THR A 23 -17.00 -10.49 -1.85
C THR A 23 -16.85 -10.13 -3.31
N THR A 24 -15.58 -10.00 -3.72
CA THR A 24 -15.21 -9.83 -5.12
C THR A 24 -14.37 -11.02 -5.54
N ASN A 25 -14.80 -11.73 -6.58
CA ASN A 25 -14.14 -12.92 -7.07
C ASN A 25 -13.66 -12.69 -8.50
N ALA A 26 -12.38 -12.90 -8.73
CA ALA A 26 -11.75 -12.90 -10.03
C ALA A 26 -11.06 -14.25 -10.27
N LEU A 27 -10.58 -14.50 -11.48
CA LEU A 27 -9.81 -15.69 -11.78
C LEU A 27 -8.50 -15.67 -10.97
N GLY A 28 -8.31 -16.69 -10.13
CA GLY A 28 -7.13 -16.81 -9.26
C GLY A 28 -7.15 -15.95 -8.00
N SER A 29 -8.16 -15.10 -7.78
CA SER A 29 -8.21 -14.21 -6.60
C SER A 29 -9.61 -14.08 -6.03
N THR A 30 -9.70 -14.06 -4.69
CA THR A 30 -10.92 -13.77 -3.95
C THR A 30 -10.62 -12.73 -2.88
N SER A 31 -11.36 -11.62 -2.89
CA SER A 31 -11.31 -10.59 -1.85
C SER A 31 -12.62 -10.60 -1.07
N ILE A 32 -12.53 -10.70 0.26
CA ILE A 32 -13.67 -10.67 1.17
C ILE A 32 -13.50 -9.48 2.10
N VAL A 33 -14.46 -8.56 2.06
CA VAL A 33 -14.51 -7.41 2.97
C VAL A 33 -15.56 -7.68 4.02
N ILE A 34 -15.17 -7.67 5.29
CA ILE A 34 -16.05 -7.86 6.43
C ILE A 34 -16.13 -6.52 7.16
N GLN A 35 -17.32 -5.98 7.26
CA GLN A 35 -17.60 -4.78 8.03
C GLN A 35 -18.19 -5.18 9.37
N PHE A 36 -17.66 -4.60 10.45
CA PHE A 36 -18.11 -4.82 11.81
C PHE A 36 -18.87 -3.60 12.34
N ASP A 37 -19.72 -3.83 13.33
CA ASP A 37 -20.38 -2.74 14.07
C ASP A 37 -19.35 -1.77 14.66
N LEU A 38 -19.68 -0.48 14.68
CA LEU A 38 -18.80 0.59 15.18
C LEU A 38 -18.34 0.38 16.63
N ASN A 39 -19.15 -0.29 17.45
CA ASN A 39 -18.82 -0.58 18.85
C ASN A 39 -17.98 -1.83 19.02
N ARG A 40 -17.69 -2.58 17.94
CA ARG A 40 -16.89 -3.80 18.00
C ARG A 40 -15.40 -3.47 18.04
N ASN A 41 -14.69 -4.03 19.01
CA ASN A 41 -13.22 -3.93 19.05
C ASN A 41 -12.62 -4.65 17.82
N ILE A 42 -11.90 -3.92 16.98
CA ILE A 42 -11.34 -4.43 15.72
C ILE A 42 -10.25 -5.49 15.94
N ASP A 43 -9.52 -5.43 17.06
CA ASP A 43 -8.49 -6.42 17.40
C ASP A 43 -9.10 -7.76 17.78
N ALA A 44 -10.16 -7.73 18.56
CA ALA A 44 -10.94 -8.93 18.88
C ALA A 44 -11.59 -9.52 17.62
N ALA A 45 -12.15 -8.67 16.74
CA ALA A 45 -12.74 -9.10 15.48
C ALA A 45 -11.68 -9.74 14.56
N ALA A 46 -10.48 -9.18 14.49
CA ALA A 46 -9.36 -9.74 13.71
C ALA A 46 -8.93 -11.13 14.23
N ALA A 47 -8.88 -11.33 15.56
CA ALA A 47 -8.59 -12.63 16.15
C ALA A 47 -9.67 -13.68 15.81
N ASP A 48 -10.96 -13.27 15.80
CA ASP A 48 -12.07 -14.15 15.41
C ASP A 48 -11.98 -14.53 13.93
N VAL A 49 -11.65 -13.56 13.04
CA VAL A 49 -11.45 -13.80 11.61
C VAL A 49 -10.29 -14.77 11.39
N GLN A 50 -9.15 -14.56 12.06
CA GLN A 50 -8.00 -15.47 11.97
C GLN A 50 -8.36 -16.89 12.40
N SER A 51 -9.09 -17.03 13.51
CA SER A 51 -9.58 -18.32 14.00
C SER A 51 -10.52 -18.98 12.98
N ALA A 52 -11.38 -18.22 12.34
CA ALA A 52 -12.29 -18.72 11.32
C ALA A 52 -11.54 -19.17 10.05
N ILE A 53 -10.51 -18.43 9.61
CA ILE A 53 -9.62 -18.82 8.51
C ILE A 53 -8.94 -20.16 8.88
N ALA A 54 -8.34 -20.26 10.07
CA ALA A 54 -7.64 -21.47 10.49
C ALA A 54 -8.55 -22.71 10.48
N ARG A 55 -9.82 -22.56 10.94
CA ARG A 55 -10.81 -23.66 10.89
C ARG A 55 -11.20 -24.06 9.48
N THR A 56 -11.12 -23.13 8.53
CA THR A 56 -11.55 -23.36 7.16
C THR A 56 -10.44 -23.91 6.25
N MET A 57 -9.16 -23.75 6.65
CA MET A 57 -7.98 -24.12 5.82
C MET A 57 -8.06 -25.52 5.22
N ARG A 58 -8.53 -26.51 6.00
CA ARG A 58 -8.64 -27.91 5.52
C ARG A 58 -9.73 -28.15 4.48
N ARG A 59 -10.60 -27.14 4.25
CA ARG A 59 -11.71 -27.20 3.26
C ARG A 59 -11.41 -26.39 2.00
N LEU A 60 -10.30 -25.67 2.00
CA LEU A 60 -9.86 -24.91 0.85
C LEU A 60 -9.11 -25.81 -0.14
N PRO A 61 -9.08 -25.47 -1.43
CA PRO A 61 -8.35 -26.22 -2.43
C PRO A 61 -6.87 -26.32 -2.09
N PRO A 62 -6.24 -27.50 -2.17
CA PRO A 62 -4.81 -27.67 -1.91
C PRO A 62 -3.91 -26.99 -2.96
N GLU A 63 -4.47 -26.64 -4.13
CA GLU A 63 -3.78 -25.96 -5.23
C GLU A 63 -3.62 -24.46 -5.00
N MET A 64 -4.12 -23.93 -3.89
CA MET A 64 -3.91 -22.52 -3.54
C MET A 64 -2.42 -22.24 -3.33
N VAL A 65 -1.87 -21.28 -4.08
CA VAL A 65 -0.47 -20.88 -4.00
C VAL A 65 -0.20 -20.21 -2.65
N ASP A 66 -1.08 -19.29 -2.25
CA ASP A 66 -0.95 -18.55 -1.00
C ASP A 66 -2.13 -18.85 -0.06
N PRO A 67 -1.86 -19.04 1.24
CA PRO A 67 -2.93 -19.17 2.23
C PRO A 67 -3.69 -17.85 2.38
N PRO A 68 -4.99 -17.90 2.80
CA PRO A 68 -5.75 -16.69 3.06
C PRO A 68 -5.08 -15.84 4.14
N SER A 69 -4.87 -14.57 3.82
CA SER A 69 -4.37 -13.56 4.74
C SER A 69 -5.45 -12.52 5.02
N TYR A 70 -5.33 -11.79 6.12
CA TYR A 70 -6.23 -10.68 6.43
C TYR A 70 -5.44 -9.44 6.81
N ARG A 71 -6.05 -8.29 6.62
CA ARG A 71 -5.57 -7.00 7.12
C ARG A 71 -6.72 -6.20 7.70
N LYS A 72 -6.44 -5.44 8.73
CA LYS A 72 -7.39 -4.45 9.24
C LYS A 72 -7.38 -3.25 8.29
N VAL A 73 -8.56 -2.79 7.90
CA VAL A 73 -8.72 -1.61 7.06
C VAL A 73 -9.68 -0.68 7.77
N ASN A 74 -9.25 0.53 8.04
CA ASN A 74 -10.16 1.59 8.42
C ASN A 74 -10.54 2.34 7.12
N PRO A 75 -11.83 2.40 6.75
CA PRO A 75 -12.26 3.17 5.57
C PRO A 75 -11.89 4.65 5.64
N ALA A 76 -11.69 5.19 6.85
CA ALA A 76 -11.21 6.56 7.06
C ALA A 76 -9.71 6.74 6.74
N ASP A 77 -8.95 5.65 6.62
CA ASP A 77 -7.51 5.66 6.32
C ASP A 77 -7.24 5.76 4.81
N ALA A 78 -7.94 6.67 4.15
CA ALA A 78 -7.59 7.02 2.78
C ALA A 78 -6.16 7.55 2.72
N SER A 79 -5.44 7.24 1.62
CA SER A 79 -4.08 7.72 1.40
C SER A 79 -4.00 9.23 1.58
N ILE A 80 -3.06 9.66 2.40
CA ILE A 80 -2.82 11.08 2.68
C ILE A 80 -1.96 11.76 1.62
N LEU A 81 -1.13 10.94 0.94
CA LEU A 81 -0.22 11.37 -0.10
C LEU A 81 -0.15 10.28 -1.17
N ILE A 82 -0.17 10.67 -2.44
CA ILE A 82 0.06 9.77 -3.57
C ILE A 82 1.20 10.35 -4.39
N LEU A 83 2.26 9.57 -4.53
CA LEU A 83 3.42 9.87 -5.34
C LEU A 83 3.35 9.04 -6.63
N SER A 84 3.82 9.60 -7.72
CA SER A 84 3.92 8.94 -9.01
C SER A 84 5.37 8.91 -9.47
N LEU A 85 5.90 7.72 -9.73
CA LEU A 85 7.19 7.52 -10.37
C LEU A 85 6.96 7.40 -11.87
N VAL A 86 7.58 8.28 -12.62
CA VAL A 86 7.49 8.32 -14.08
C VAL A 86 8.86 8.40 -14.71
N SER A 87 9.01 7.74 -15.84
CA SER A 87 10.16 7.87 -16.73
C SER A 87 9.76 7.57 -18.18
N ASN A 88 10.43 8.24 -19.10
CA ASN A 88 10.25 7.99 -20.53
C ASN A 88 11.27 6.98 -21.09
N THR A 89 12.32 6.67 -20.34
CA THR A 89 13.45 5.86 -20.82
C THR A 89 13.78 4.68 -19.91
N VAL A 90 13.54 4.81 -18.60
CA VAL A 90 13.76 3.72 -17.64
C VAL A 90 12.60 2.74 -17.73
N PRO A 91 12.84 1.42 -17.84
CA PRO A 91 11.79 0.41 -17.80
C PRO A 91 10.94 0.51 -16.52
N LEU A 92 9.64 0.23 -16.65
CA LEU A 92 8.74 0.24 -15.50
C LEU A 92 9.09 -0.82 -14.44
N THR A 93 9.70 -1.92 -14.86
CA THR A 93 10.23 -2.98 -13.98
C THR A 93 11.29 -2.45 -13.03
N ASP A 94 12.18 -1.60 -13.52
CA ASP A 94 13.25 -1.01 -12.71
C ASP A 94 12.70 0.07 -11.78
N LEU A 95 11.73 0.85 -12.25
CA LEU A 95 11.01 1.81 -11.40
C LEU A 95 10.23 1.10 -10.30
N ASP A 96 9.58 -0.03 -10.61
CA ASP A 96 8.87 -0.85 -9.64
C ASP A 96 9.82 -1.44 -8.59
N ALA A 97 10.94 -2.01 -9.04
CA ALA A 97 11.98 -2.53 -8.16
C ALA A 97 12.54 -1.44 -7.23
N PHE A 98 12.75 -0.22 -7.73
CA PHE A 98 13.17 0.91 -6.91
C PHE A 98 12.09 1.35 -5.92
N ALA A 99 10.82 1.37 -6.35
CA ALA A 99 9.67 1.67 -5.49
C ALA A 99 9.53 0.66 -4.36
N GLU A 100 9.65 -0.65 -4.68
CA GLU A 100 9.47 -1.74 -3.71
C GLU A 100 10.65 -1.88 -2.75
N ASN A 101 11.90 -1.76 -3.25
CA ASN A 101 13.09 -2.07 -2.46
C ASN A 101 13.70 -0.85 -1.75
N VAL A 102 13.47 0.37 -2.23
CA VAL A 102 14.09 1.59 -1.70
C VAL A 102 13.04 2.53 -1.12
N ILE A 103 12.08 2.99 -1.94
CA ILE A 103 11.16 4.05 -1.52
C ILE A 103 10.17 3.54 -0.46
N SER A 104 9.49 2.41 -0.74
CA SER A 104 8.43 1.91 0.15
C SER A 104 8.94 1.56 1.55
N PRO A 105 10.07 0.86 1.75
CA PRO A 105 10.63 0.62 3.07
C PRO A 105 11.05 1.89 3.79
N SER A 106 11.70 2.82 3.08
CA SER A 106 12.14 4.09 3.66
C SER A 106 10.98 4.95 4.12
N LEU A 107 9.92 5.07 3.29
CA LEU A 107 8.70 5.79 3.66
C LEU A 107 7.96 5.11 4.81
N SER A 108 7.93 3.77 4.84
CA SER A 108 7.29 3.00 5.92
C SER A 108 8.00 3.14 7.26
N ALA A 109 9.30 3.49 7.25
CA ALA A 109 10.08 3.75 8.46
C ALA A 109 9.81 5.14 9.06
N ILE A 110 9.15 6.05 8.32
CA ILE A 110 8.82 7.39 8.82
C ILE A 110 7.75 7.27 9.91
N ASN A 111 8.02 7.89 11.05
CA ASN A 111 7.08 7.90 12.17
C ASN A 111 5.74 8.55 11.76
N GLY A 112 4.64 7.84 12.01
CA GLY A 112 3.29 8.24 11.63
C GLY A 112 2.80 7.66 10.28
N VAL A 113 3.65 7.02 9.50
CA VAL A 113 3.26 6.22 8.33
C VAL A 113 2.82 4.84 8.80
N ALA A 114 1.64 4.39 8.36
CA ALA A 114 1.12 3.05 8.65
C ALA A 114 1.60 2.04 7.61
N GLN A 115 1.44 2.38 6.35
CA GLN A 115 1.87 1.56 5.22
C GLN A 115 1.99 2.38 3.94
N VAL A 116 2.76 1.85 3.01
CA VAL A 116 2.87 2.37 1.64
C VAL A 116 2.36 1.30 0.68
N MET A 117 1.32 1.63 -0.10
CA MET A 117 0.77 0.73 -1.11
C MET A 117 1.30 1.13 -2.47
N ILE A 118 1.74 0.15 -3.24
CA ILE A 118 2.23 0.37 -4.61
C ILE A 118 1.13 -0.07 -5.58
N TRP A 119 0.70 0.84 -6.45
CA TRP A 119 -0.28 0.58 -7.49
C TRP A 119 0.35 0.61 -8.86
N GLY A 120 -0.14 -0.26 -9.74
CA GLY A 120 0.39 -0.41 -11.09
C GLY A 120 1.73 -1.13 -11.14
N GLN A 121 2.02 -1.96 -10.13
CA GLN A 121 3.23 -2.77 -10.04
C GLN A 121 3.52 -3.49 -11.36
N GLN A 122 4.79 -3.46 -11.74
CA GLN A 122 5.31 -4.13 -12.94
C GLN A 122 6.50 -4.99 -12.55
N LYS A 123 6.28 -5.87 -11.56
CA LYS A 123 7.31 -6.77 -11.07
C LYS A 123 7.84 -7.63 -12.21
N TYR A 124 9.16 -7.62 -12.39
CA TYR A 124 9.81 -8.39 -13.42
C TYR A 124 9.53 -9.89 -13.26
N ALA A 125 9.20 -10.55 -14.35
CA ALA A 125 9.02 -12.00 -14.40
C ALA A 125 9.34 -12.54 -15.78
N VAL A 126 10.01 -13.69 -15.83
CA VAL A 126 10.19 -14.44 -17.07
C VAL A 126 8.92 -15.20 -17.39
N ARG A 127 8.33 -14.93 -18.55
CA ARG A 127 7.14 -15.64 -19.04
C ARG A 127 7.50 -16.75 -19.98
N ILE A 128 7.04 -17.95 -19.67
CA ILE A 128 7.20 -19.15 -20.49
C ILE A 128 5.85 -19.45 -21.16
N GLN A 129 5.75 -19.12 -22.42
CA GLN A 129 4.56 -19.41 -23.26
C GLN A 129 4.72 -20.79 -23.88
N ILE A 130 3.89 -21.71 -23.46
CA ILE A 130 3.96 -23.13 -23.86
C ILE A 130 3.32 -23.28 -25.24
N ASP A 131 4.00 -24.00 -26.14
CA ASP A 131 3.40 -24.55 -27.37
C ASP A 131 3.01 -26.02 -27.13
N PRO A 132 1.70 -26.32 -26.95
CA PRO A 132 1.25 -27.68 -26.70
C PRO A 132 1.61 -28.65 -27.83
N THR A 133 1.63 -28.16 -29.07
CA THR A 133 1.91 -28.99 -30.26
C THR A 133 3.41 -29.37 -30.27
N ALA A 134 4.29 -28.43 -29.97
CA ALA A 134 5.71 -28.70 -29.91
C ALA A 134 6.08 -29.63 -28.74
N LEU A 135 5.41 -29.52 -27.59
CA LEU A 135 5.57 -30.45 -26.46
C LEU A 135 5.11 -31.86 -26.82
N ALA A 136 3.89 -31.98 -27.38
CA ALA A 136 3.33 -33.27 -27.77
C ALA A 136 4.22 -33.98 -28.81
N ALA A 137 4.72 -33.26 -29.82
CA ALA A 137 5.61 -33.80 -30.85
C ALA A 137 6.92 -34.39 -30.27
N ARG A 138 7.35 -33.92 -29.10
CA ARG A 138 8.54 -34.42 -28.41
C ARG A 138 8.23 -35.35 -27.23
N GLY A 139 6.95 -35.63 -26.99
CA GLY A 139 6.48 -36.53 -25.93
C GLY A 139 6.86 -36.00 -24.54
N ILE A 140 6.80 -34.68 -24.33
CA ILE A 140 7.06 -34.03 -23.05
C ILE A 140 5.74 -33.58 -22.46
N SER A 141 5.46 -33.93 -21.19
CA SER A 141 4.28 -33.49 -20.49
C SER A 141 4.46 -32.09 -19.90
N ILE A 142 3.35 -31.39 -19.67
CA ILE A 142 3.38 -30.08 -18.99
C ILE A 142 3.97 -30.21 -17.58
N ASP A 143 3.65 -31.30 -16.87
CA ASP A 143 4.17 -31.55 -15.52
C ASP A 143 5.70 -31.73 -15.51
N GLN A 144 6.25 -32.42 -16.51
CA GLN A 144 7.71 -32.54 -16.66
C GLN A 144 8.38 -31.18 -16.89
N LEU A 145 7.75 -30.35 -17.74
CA LEU A 145 8.22 -28.99 -17.98
C LEU A 145 8.18 -28.14 -16.70
N GLN A 146 7.07 -28.18 -15.97
CA GLN A 146 6.89 -27.46 -14.71
C GLN A 146 7.92 -27.90 -13.67
N GLN A 147 8.15 -29.17 -13.50
CA GLN A 147 9.15 -29.70 -12.59
C GLN A 147 10.58 -29.29 -12.98
N ALA A 148 10.91 -29.31 -14.27
CA ALA A 148 12.20 -28.88 -14.76
C ALA A 148 12.46 -27.39 -14.48
N VAL A 149 11.47 -26.53 -14.72
CA VAL A 149 11.55 -25.10 -14.42
C VAL A 149 11.66 -24.86 -12.92
N ALA A 150 10.86 -25.52 -12.10
CA ALA A 150 10.88 -25.38 -10.66
C ALA A 150 12.22 -25.82 -10.04
N SER A 151 12.79 -26.92 -10.57
CA SER A 151 14.10 -27.44 -10.08
C SER A 151 15.30 -26.60 -10.53
N ALA A 152 15.18 -25.90 -11.67
CA ALA A 152 16.27 -25.10 -12.22
C ALA A 152 16.59 -23.85 -11.39
N ASN A 153 15.61 -23.33 -10.65
CA ASN A 153 15.75 -22.11 -9.86
C ASN A 153 15.82 -22.39 -8.34
N SER A 154 16.34 -23.57 -7.97
CA SER A 154 16.51 -23.98 -6.58
C SER A 154 17.76 -23.35 -5.97
N ASN A 155 17.59 -22.53 -4.94
CA ASN A 155 18.70 -21.98 -4.15
C ASN A 155 19.03 -22.94 -3.02
N THR A 156 19.77 -24.00 -3.35
CA THR A 156 20.15 -25.02 -2.36
C THR A 156 21.55 -24.69 -1.81
N PRO A 157 21.71 -24.54 -0.48
CA PRO A 157 23.04 -24.34 0.10
C PRO A 157 23.92 -25.58 -0.16
N LEU A 158 25.09 -25.36 -0.73
CA LEU A 158 26.03 -26.44 -1.08
C LEU A 158 26.87 -26.91 0.11
N GLY A 159 26.84 -26.18 1.24
CA GLY A 159 27.61 -26.52 2.42
C GLY A 159 28.71 -25.51 2.76
N THR A 160 29.54 -25.87 3.70
CA THR A 160 30.66 -25.06 4.19
C THR A 160 31.97 -25.80 4.12
N LEU A 161 33.01 -25.13 3.68
CA LEU A 161 34.42 -25.58 3.85
C LEU A 161 34.95 -24.96 5.13
N SER A 162 35.28 -25.77 6.11
CA SER A 162 35.89 -25.32 7.35
C SER A 162 37.28 -25.89 7.55
N ASN A 163 38.20 -25.07 8.03
CA ASN A 163 39.47 -25.47 8.60
C ASN A 163 39.61 -24.85 10.00
N ASP A 164 40.70 -25.14 10.71
CA ASP A 164 40.92 -24.67 12.09
C ASP A 164 40.92 -23.13 12.27
N ARG A 165 40.91 -22.34 11.19
CA ARG A 165 41.02 -20.89 11.20
C ARG A 165 39.91 -20.15 10.45
N GLN A 166 39.24 -20.81 9.49
CA GLN A 166 38.27 -20.18 8.60
C GLN A 166 37.12 -21.11 8.25
N GLN A 167 35.95 -20.58 8.15
CA GLN A 167 34.76 -21.23 7.62
C GLN A 167 34.29 -20.44 6.40
N LEU A 168 34.27 -21.08 5.23
CA LEU A 168 33.81 -20.52 3.97
C LEU A 168 32.50 -21.18 3.57
N THR A 169 31.45 -20.41 3.40
CA THR A 169 30.20 -20.91 2.86
C THR A 169 30.30 -21.01 1.34
N ILE A 170 29.98 -22.18 0.81
CA ILE A 170 29.95 -22.40 -0.65
C ILE A 170 28.54 -22.04 -1.11
N THR A 171 28.42 -21.01 -1.96
CA THR A 171 27.19 -20.65 -2.66
C THR A 171 27.40 -20.91 -4.16
N ALA A 172 26.48 -21.63 -4.79
CA ALA A 172 26.41 -21.69 -6.24
C ALA A 172 25.37 -20.67 -6.72
N ASN A 173 25.78 -19.76 -7.57
CA ASN A 173 24.85 -18.90 -8.28
C ASN A 173 24.30 -19.68 -9.49
N THR A 174 23.27 -20.48 -9.24
CA THR A 174 22.58 -21.27 -10.28
C THR A 174 21.23 -20.67 -10.66
N GLN A 175 20.89 -19.50 -10.13
CA GLN A 175 19.64 -18.83 -10.47
C GLN A 175 19.69 -18.30 -11.89
N LEU A 176 18.61 -18.56 -12.62
CA LEU A 176 18.39 -18.02 -13.96
C LEU A 176 17.58 -16.74 -13.81
N ASP A 177 18.15 -15.61 -14.24
CA ASP A 177 17.60 -14.28 -13.97
C ASP A 177 16.85 -13.69 -15.18
N ASP A 178 17.05 -14.26 -16.40
CA ASP A 178 16.52 -13.72 -17.64
C ASP A 178 15.94 -14.81 -18.58
N ALA A 179 15.20 -14.37 -19.58
CA ALA A 179 14.62 -15.25 -20.60
C ALA A 179 15.68 -16.03 -21.39
N ALA A 180 16.87 -15.49 -21.57
CA ALA A 180 17.97 -16.15 -22.30
C ALA A 180 18.52 -17.35 -21.51
N GLY A 181 18.70 -17.19 -20.20
CA GLY A 181 19.10 -18.27 -19.29
C GLY A 181 18.06 -19.39 -19.28
N PHE A 182 16.78 -19.04 -19.06
CA PHE A 182 15.69 -20.03 -19.07
C PHE A 182 15.53 -20.73 -20.43
N SER A 183 15.70 -20.03 -21.55
CA SER A 183 15.60 -20.61 -22.88
C SER A 183 16.61 -21.75 -23.12
N ASN A 184 17.76 -21.69 -22.49
CA ASN A 184 18.80 -22.69 -22.59
C ASN A 184 18.65 -23.87 -21.62
N LEU A 185 17.68 -23.82 -20.71
CA LEU A 185 17.43 -24.87 -19.73
C LEU A 185 17.11 -26.20 -20.42
N ILE A 186 17.79 -27.26 -20.03
CA ILE A 186 17.47 -28.62 -20.50
C ILE A 186 16.31 -29.18 -19.69
N ILE A 187 15.16 -29.40 -20.35
CA ILE A 187 13.93 -29.89 -19.71
C ILE A 187 13.75 -31.39 -19.80
N ALA A 188 14.41 -32.04 -20.80
CA ALA A 188 14.36 -33.48 -20.99
C ALA A 188 15.54 -33.94 -21.86
N THR A 189 15.87 -35.24 -21.79
CA THR A 189 16.76 -35.88 -22.75
C THR A 189 16.00 -36.98 -23.48
N LYS A 190 15.88 -36.87 -24.80
CA LYS A 190 15.18 -37.85 -25.67
C LYS A 190 16.15 -38.41 -26.68
N ASN A 191 16.25 -39.74 -26.75
CA ASN A 191 17.17 -40.44 -27.66
C ASN A 191 18.62 -39.94 -27.58
N GLY A 192 19.10 -39.64 -26.36
CA GLY A 192 20.43 -39.11 -26.11
C GLY A 192 20.65 -37.64 -26.49
N ARG A 193 19.61 -36.94 -26.95
CA ARG A 193 19.68 -35.51 -27.29
C ARG A 193 18.98 -34.68 -26.22
N PRO A 194 19.61 -33.62 -25.70
CA PRO A 194 18.98 -32.71 -24.78
C PRO A 194 17.93 -31.87 -25.53
N VAL A 195 16.76 -31.72 -24.93
CA VAL A 195 15.70 -30.80 -25.40
C VAL A 195 15.73 -29.57 -24.49
N ARG A 196 15.88 -28.40 -25.10
CA ARG A 196 15.92 -27.11 -24.38
C ARG A 196 14.53 -26.49 -24.30
N LEU A 197 14.31 -25.70 -23.26
CA LEU A 197 13.05 -25.00 -23.01
C LEU A 197 12.64 -24.12 -24.22
N GLY A 198 13.55 -23.33 -24.75
CA GLY A 198 13.32 -22.46 -25.91
C GLY A 198 12.94 -23.17 -27.20
N GLU A 199 13.12 -24.52 -27.29
CA GLU A 199 12.71 -25.30 -28.48
C GLU A 199 11.23 -25.69 -28.46
N VAL A 200 10.56 -25.63 -27.31
CA VAL A 200 9.15 -26.06 -27.11
C VAL A 200 8.30 -24.97 -26.51
N THR A 201 8.90 -23.83 -26.16
CA THR A 201 8.23 -22.69 -25.56
C THR A 201 8.80 -21.38 -26.07
N ARG A 202 8.02 -20.32 -25.99
CA ARG A 202 8.53 -18.96 -26.18
C ARG A 202 8.81 -18.34 -24.80
N VAL A 203 10.09 -18.14 -24.49
CA VAL A 203 10.53 -17.52 -23.25
C VAL A 203 10.76 -16.02 -23.49
N ILE A 204 10.15 -15.17 -22.70
CA ILE A 204 10.23 -13.71 -22.85
C ILE A 204 10.40 -13.04 -21.48
N ASP A 205 11.22 -12.01 -21.44
CA ASP A 205 11.27 -11.06 -20.32
C ASP A 205 9.98 -10.24 -20.31
N SER A 206 9.30 -10.22 -19.18
CA SER A 206 7.98 -9.62 -19.06
C SER A 206 7.72 -9.19 -17.60
N VAL A 207 6.46 -9.13 -17.22
CA VAL A 207 6.02 -8.77 -15.88
C VAL A 207 5.10 -9.84 -15.32
N GLU A 208 5.05 -9.96 -14.00
CA GLU A 208 4.22 -10.93 -13.29
C GLU A 208 2.73 -10.75 -13.64
N THR A 209 2.24 -9.50 -13.62
CA THR A 209 0.84 -9.17 -13.92
C THR A 209 0.77 -8.19 -15.08
N THR A 210 0.14 -8.61 -16.19
CA THR A 210 -0.06 -7.76 -17.38
C THR A 210 -1.41 -7.06 -17.42
N THR A 211 -2.31 -7.39 -16.48
CA THR A 211 -3.71 -6.92 -16.46
C THR A 211 -3.91 -5.65 -15.66
N THR A 212 -2.92 -5.25 -14.86
CA THR A 212 -2.95 -4.04 -14.03
C THR A 212 -1.97 -3.00 -14.56
N GLY A 213 -2.30 -1.74 -14.38
CA GLY A 213 -1.41 -0.64 -14.73
C GLY A 213 -1.92 0.68 -14.19
N SER A 214 -0.98 1.58 -13.95
CA SER A 214 -1.26 2.96 -13.54
C SER A 214 -0.71 3.93 -14.55
N TRP A 215 -1.34 5.08 -14.66
CA TRP A 215 -0.95 6.15 -15.57
C TRP A 215 -0.93 7.49 -14.83
N TYR A 216 0.01 8.31 -15.19
CA TYR A 216 0.10 9.70 -14.79
C TYR A 216 0.33 10.55 -16.04
N ASP A 217 -0.57 11.50 -16.30
CA ASP A 217 -0.51 12.40 -17.46
C ASP A 217 -0.28 11.65 -18.79
N GLY A 218 -1.03 10.58 -19.00
CA GLY A 218 -0.95 9.75 -20.22
C GLY A 218 0.24 8.79 -20.31
N SER A 219 1.22 8.89 -19.42
CA SER A 219 2.39 8.02 -19.35
C SER A 219 2.19 6.91 -18.31
N ARG A 220 2.74 5.71 -18.57
CA ARG A 220 2.76 4.63 -17.58
C ARG A 220 3.57 5.05 -16.36
N ALA A 221 3.05 4.76 -15.18
CA ALA A 221 3.65 5.17 -13.91
C ALA A 221 3.49 4.11 -12.84
N ILE A 222 4.37 4.12 -11.84
CA ILE A 222 4.20 3.40 -10.58
C ILE A 222 3.72 4.40 -9.55
N LEU A 223 2.61 4.09 -8.87
CA LEU A 223 2.03 4.97 -7.86
C LEU A 223 2.28 4.43 -6.46
N LEU A 224 2.76 5.29 -5.56
CA LEU A 224 2.94 4.99 -4.14
C LEU A 224 1.88 5.76 -3.34
N ALA A 225 0.99 5.05 -2.70
CA ALA A 225 -0.06 5.60 -1.87
C ALA A 225 0.32 5.45 -0.39
N VAL A 226 0.63 6.57 0.26
CA VAL A 226 1.06 6.62 1.66
C VAL A 226 -0.17 6.74 2.56
N GLN A 227 -0.29 5.85 3.53
CA GLN A 227 -1.32 5.87 4.56
C GLN A 227 -0.71 6.24 5.91
N ARG A 228 -1.42 7.05 6.70
CA ARG A 228 -0.99 7.44 8.03
C ARG A 228 -1.48 6.46 9.10
N GLN A 229 -0.79 6.44 10.24
CA GLN A 229 -1.30 5.79 11.44
C GLN A 229 -2.54 6.54 11.97
N PRO A 230 -3.51 5.85 12.61
CA PRO A 230 -4.76 6.47 13.06
C PRO A 230 -4.58 7.76 13.87
N ASP A 231 -3.61 7.78 14.78
CA ASP A 231 -3.38 8.90 15.71
C ASP A 231 -2.34 9.91 15.22
N ALA A 232 -1.78 9.71 14.02
CA ALA A 232 -0.76 10.59 13.48
C ALA A 232 -1.37 11.86 12.84
N ASN A 233 -0.65 12.97 12.96
CA ASN A 233 -1.03 14.23 12.30
C ASN A 233 -0.72 14.16 10.79
N THR A 234 -1.77 14.29 9.96
CA THR A 234 -1.65 14.20 8.49
C THR A 234 -0.64 15.19 7.91
N VAL A 235 -0.67 16.44 8.37
CA VAL A 235 0.19 17.51 7.86
C VAL A 235 1.65 17.23 8.18
N GLU A 236 1.92 16.82 9.41
CA GLU A 236 3.28 16.52 9.87
C GLU A 236 3.86 15.29 9.17
N VAL A 237 3.06 14.23 8.97
CA VAL A 237 3.50 13.03 8.24
C VAL A 237 3.81 13.36 6.79
N VAL A 238 2.94 14.14 6.12
CA VAL A 238 3.18 14.57 4.73
C VAL A 238 4.45 15.42 4.63
N ASP A 239 4.71 16.32 5.58
CA ASP A 239 5.92 17.15 5.58
C ASP A 239 7.18 16.30 5.74
N ARG A 240 7.17 15.30 6.63
CA ARG A 240 8.28 14.34 6.79
C ARG A 240 8.53 13.54 5.51
N VAL A 241 7.45 13.06 4.88
CA VAL A 241 7.56 12.34 3.60
C VAL A 241 8.13 13.24 2.51
N LYS A 242 7.65 14.48 2.41
CA LYS A 242 8.17 15.44 1.42
C LYS A 242 9.64 15.80 1.64
N ALA A 243 10.09 15.85 2.89
CA ALA A 243 11.49 16.12 3.23
C ALA A 243 12.43 15.01 2.72
N GLU A 244 11.94 13.78 2.57
CA GLU A 244 12.71 12.65 2.03
C GLU A 244 12.72 12.58 0.50
N LEU A 245 11.81 13.26 -0.20
CA LEU A 245 11.74 13.19 -1.67
C LEU A 245 13.06 13.55 -2.37
N PRO A 246 13.79 14.60 -1.97
CA PRO A 246 15.07 14.92 -2.60
C PRO A 246 16.11 13.81 -2.45
N ASN A 247 16.09 13.06 -1.35
CA ASN A 247 17.00 11.93 -1.11
C ASN A 247 16.70 10.78 -2.07
N PHE A 248 15.41 10.53 -2.37
CA PHE A 248 15.02 9.53 -3.37
C PHE A 248 15.38 9.97 -4.78
N GLU A 249 15.12 11.24 -5.13
CA GLU A 249 15.47 11.78 -6.44
C GLU A 249 16.97 11.71 -6.73
N ALA A 250 17.80 11.92 -5.71
CA ALA A 250 19.26 11.80 -5.83
C ALA A 250 19.74 10.34 -6.07
N GLN A 251 18.97 9.35 -5.63
CA GLN A 251 19.28 7.92 -5.79
C GLN A 251 18.68 7.33 -7.07
N MET A 252 17.71 8.02 -7.67
CA MET A 252 17.04 7.56 -8.90
C MET A 252 17.92 7.79 -10.14
N PRO A 253 17.72 6.97 -11.20
CA PRO A 253 18.25 7.29 -12.51
C PRO A 253 17.80 8.69 -12.97
N ALA A 254 18.70 9.47 -13.55
CA ALA A 254 18.47 10.87 -13.94
C ALA A 254 17.25 11.09 -14.86
N ALA A 255 16.81 10.04 -15.56
CA ALA A 255 15.64 10.09 -16.45
C ALA A 255 14.32 9.76 -15.75
N ALA A 256 14.34 9.38 -14.47
CA ALA A 256 13.15 9.13 -13.68
C ALA A 256 12.83 10.33 -12.77
N SER A 257 11.57 10.55 -12.49
CA SER A 257 11.13 11.64 -11.60
C SER A 257 9.98 11.21 -10.71
N ILE A 258 9.94 11.80 -9.50
CA ILE A 258 8.82 11.66 -8.58
C ILE A 258 7.90 12.85 -8.77
N LYS A 259 6.62 12.59 -8.99
CA LYS A 259 5.58 13.62 -9.10
C LYS A 259 4.56 13.43 -7.99
N LEU A 260 4.15 14.55 -7.40
CA LEU A 260 3.09 14.57 -6.41
C LEU A 260 1.74 14.56 -7.13
N LEU A 261 0.97 13.49 -6.94
CA LEU A 261 -0.35 13.35 -7.57
C LEU A 261 -1.47 13.87 -6.68
N ASN A 262 -1.44 13.54 -5.42
CA ASN A 262 -2.44 13.97 -4.44
C ASN A 262 -1.77 14.27 -3.09
N ASP A 263 -2.20 15.38 -2.47
CA ASP A 263 -1.72 15.83 -1.18
C ASP A 263 -2.89 16.36 -0.35
N ARG A 264 -3.34 15.55 0.60
CA ARG A 264 -4.44 15.94 1.50
C ARG A 264 -4.04 17.01 2.51
N SER A 265 -2.74 17.20 2.78
CA SER A 265 -2.30 18.24 3.72
C SER A 265 -2.61 19.64 3.23
N THR A 266 -2.62 19.86 1.91
CA THR A 266 -2.96 21.16 1.32
C THR A 266 -4.40 21.58 1.64
N SER A 267 -5.36 20.68 1.45
CA SER A 267 -6.77 20.94 1.81
C SER A 267 -6.95 21.18 3.30
N ILE A 268 -6.21 20.44 4.14
CA ILE A 268 -6.26 20.63 5.60
C ILE A 268 -5.69 21.99 5.99
N ARG A 269 -4.55 22.39 5.42
CA ARG A 269 -3.95 23.71 5.66
C ARG A 269 -4.89 24.83 5.26
N HIS A 270 -5.44 24.77 4.05
CA HIS A 270 -6.41 25.77 3.60
C HIS A 270 -7.63 25.85 4.51
N ALA A 271 -8.17 24.71 4.95
CA ALA A 271 -9.29 24.72 5.88
C ALA A 271 -8.94 25.36 7.23
N VAL A 272 -7.76 25.11 7.76
CA VAL A 272 -7.28 25.73 9.01
C VAL A 272 -7.05 27.24 8.82
N ASP A 273 -6.44 27.67 7.73
CA ASP A 273 -6.21 29.08 7.41
C ASP A 273 -7.53 29.83 7.22
N ASP A 274 -8.50 29.24 6.52
CA ASP A 274 -9.83 29.81 6.32
C ASP A 274 -10.59 29.98 7.65
N VAL A 275 -10.48 28.99 8.54
CA VAL A 275 -11.09 29.09 9.87
C VAL A 275 -10.43 30.17 10.71
N GLN A 276 -9.09 30.26 10.72
CA GLN A 276 -8.36 31.31 11.43
C GLN A 276 -8.75 32.69 10.92
N PHE A 277 -8.79 32.86 9.59
CA PHE A 277 -9.23 34.12 8.99
C PHE A 277 -10.68 34.49 9.36
N THR A 278 -11.59 33.49 9.28
CA THR A 278 -13.01 33.69 9.62
C THR A 278 -13.20 34.04 11.10
N LEU A 279 -12.46 33.37 12.01
CA LEU A 279 -12.48 33.71 13.44
C LEU A 279 -12.01 35.14 13.67
N LEU A 280 -10.89 35.55 13.08
CA LEU A 280 -10.38 36.91 13.21
C LEU A 280 -11.38 37.94 12.69
N LEU A 281 -11.94 37.70 11.49
CA LEU A 281 -12.93 38.56 10.87
C LEU A 281 -14.20 38.66 11.74
N THR A 282 -14.68 37.55 12.30
CA THR A 282 -15.84 37.51 13.17
C THR A 282 -15.62 38.32 14.44
N ILE A 283 -14.48 38.17 15.09
CA ILE A 283 -14.13 38.98 16.27
C ILE A 283 -14.15 40.47 15.95
N VAL A 284 -13.52 40.87 14.83
CA VAL A 284 -13.51 42.27 14.40
C VAL A 284 -14.91 42.79 14.14
N LEU A 285 -15.76 42.01 13.44
CA LEU A 285 -17.14 42.35 13.13
C LEU A 285 -17.99 42.50 14.40
N VAL A 286 -17.86 41.54 15.33
CA VAL A 286 -18.61 41.58 16.62
C VAL A 286 -18.21 42.80 17.41
N VAL A 287 -16.92 43.09 17.55
CA VAL A 287 -16.44 44.30 18.24
C VAL A 287 -16.93 45.57 17.56
N LEU A 288 -16.91 45.60 16.21
CA LEU A 288 -17.39 46.76 15.44
C LEU A 288 -18.92 47.00 15.65
N VAL A 289 -19.72 45.95 15.61
CA VAL A 289 -21.18 46.04 15.87
C VAL A 289 -21.44 46.55 17.27
N ILE A 290 -20.76 45.98 18.29
CA ILE A 290 -20.88 46.43 19.67
C ILE A 290 -20.49 47.91 19.80
N PHE A 291 -19.40 48.33 19.12
CA PHE A 291 -18.96 49.72 19.12
C PHE A 291 -19.99 50.68 18.52
N ILE A 292 -20.63 50.29 17.40
CA ILE A 292 -21.67 51.09 16.75
C ILE A 292 -22.88 51.30 17.69
N PHE A 293 -23.29 50.22 18.41
CA PHE A 293 -24.42 50.28 19.32
C PHE A 293 -24.11 51.04 20.62
N LEU A 294 -22.95 50.77 21.27
CA LEU A 294 -22.59 51.37 22.55
C LEU A 294 -22.05 52.79 22.42
N ARG A 295 -21.46 53.16 21.29
CA ARG A 295 -20.81 54.46 21.01
C ARG A 295 -19.86 54.94 22.10
N ARG A 296 -19.27 54.01 22.91
CA ARG A 296 -18.30 54.28 23.98
C ARG A 296 -17.16 53.28 23.90
N VAL A 297 -15.97 53.79 23.66
CA VAL A 297 -14.73 52.96 23.52
C VAL A 297 -14.52 52.13 24.77
N THR A 298 -14.61 52.70 25.97
CA THR A 298 -14.38 52.01 27.23
C THR A 298 -15.34 50.84 27.48
N ALA A 299 -16.59 50.94 27.04
CA ALA A 299 -17.56 49.85 27.14
C ALA A 299 -17.32 48.74 26.07
N THR A 300 -16.74 49.09 24.91
CA THR A 300 -16.45 48.15 23.83
C THR A 300 -15.16 47.32 24.11
N VAL A 301 -14.24 47.86 24.90
CA VAL A 301 -12.97 47.14 25.25
C VAL A 301 -13.30 45.85 26.04
N ILE A 302 -14.32 45.85 26.89
CA ILE A 302 -14.66 44.67 27.70
C ILE A 302 -14.97 43.46 26.83
N PRO A 303 -15.94 43.47 25.89
CA PRO A 303 -16.21 42.35 25.01
C PRO A 303 -15.07 42.10 23.99
N ALA A 304 -14.37 43.15 23.56
CA ALA A 304 -13.22 43.00 22.65
C ALA A 304 -12.07 42.15 23.25
N VAL A 305 -11.92 42.15 24.57
CA VAL A 305 -10.93 41.34 25.29
C VAL A 305 -11.56 40.00 25.74
N ALA A 306 -12.85 39.99 26.13
CA ALA A 306 -13.51 38.80 26.63
C ALA A 306 -13.60 37.68 25.56
N VAL A 307 -13.93 38.02 24.30
CA VAL A 307 -14.09 37.04 23.22
C VAL A 307 -12.79 36.29 22.92
N PRO A 308 -11.66 36.94 22.67
CA PRO A 308 -10.38 36.21 22.46
C PRO A 308 -9.96 35.36 23.67
N ILE A 309 -10.16 35.88 24.90
CA ILE A 309 -9.81 35.11 26.10
C ILE A 309 -10.69 33.86 26.23
N SER A 310 -11.98 33.97 25.96
CA SER A 310 -12.87 32.81 26.01
C SER A 310 -12.54 31.75 24.97
N LEU A 311 -12.13 32.16 23.76
CA LEU A 311 -11.63 31.25 22.72
C LEU A 311 -10.36 30.52 23.14
N ILE A 312 -9.39 31.25 23.67
CA ILE A 312 -8.12 30.66 24.17
C ILE A 312 -8.42 29.71 25.33
N ALA A 313 -9.32 30.07 26.24
CA ALA A 313 -9.73 29.22 27.35
C ALA A 313 -10.44 27.94 26.87
N THR A 314 -11.27 28.04 25.83
CA THR A 314 -11.96 26.90 25.21
C THR A 314 -10.95 25.93 24.56
N LEU A 315 -9.98 26.47 23.79
CA LEU A 315 -8.92 25.67 23.21
C LEU A 315 -8.03 25.00 24.28
N GLY A 316 -7.73 25.73 25.36
CA GLY A 316 -7.03 25.19 26.52
C GLY A 316 -7.80 24.08 27.22
N ALA A 317 -9.11 24.23 27.40
CA ALA A 317 -9.96 23.18 27.95
C ALA A 317 -10.03 21.95 27.04
N MET A 318 -10.18 22.16 25.73
CA MET A 318 -10.13 21.06 24.76
C MET A 318 -8.81 20.27 24.84
N TYR A 319 -7.69 20.97 24.96
CA TYR A 319 -6.39 20.34 25.13
C TYR A 319 -6.29 19.52 26.43
N LEU A 320 -6.79 20.05 27.55
CA LEU A 320 -6.79 19.37 28.85
C LEU A 320 -7.66 18.10 28.86
N PHE A 321 -8.78 18.11 28.12
CA PHE A 321 -9.69 16.97 28.01
C PHE A 321 -9.28 15.98 26.88
N GLY A 322 -8.19 16.23 26.18
CA GLY A 322 -7.69 15.37 25.11
C GLY A 322 -8.54 15.39 23.83
N PHE A 323 -9.33 16.42 23.61
CA PHE A 323 -10.09 16.59 22.37
C PHE A 323 -9.16 17.01 21.23
N SER A 324 -9.31 16.38 20.08
CA SER A 324 -8.58 16.77 18.87
C SER A 324 -9.19 18.04 18.26
N ILE A 325 -8.31 18.91 17.74
CA ILE A 325 -8.74 20.04 16.93
C ILE A 325 -8.94 19.52 15.51
N ASP A 326 -10.19 19.30 15.14
CA ASP A 326 -10.62 18.89 13.81
C ASP A 326 -11.49 19.95 13.15
N ASN A 327 -11.86 19.72 11.91
CA ASN A 327 -12.67 20.68 11.15
C ASN A 327 -14.07 20.91 11.78
N ILE A 328 -14.62 19.89 12.46
CA ILE A 328 -15.94 19.98 13.10
C ILE A 328 -15.85 20.83 14.38
N SER A 329 -14.80 20.62 15.19
CA SER A 329 -14.57 21.41 16.41
C SER A 329 -14.29 22.88 16.10
N LEU A 330 -13.53 23.15 15.01
CA LEU A 330 -13.27 24.50 14.54
C LEU A 330 -14.53 25.18 13.98
N MET A 331 -15.40 24.45 13.25
CA MET A 331 -16.72 24.95 12.83
C MET A 331 -17.61 25.23 14.04
N GLY A 332 -17.63 24.36 15.05
CA GLY A 332 -18.33 24.60 16.30
C GLY A 332 -17.86 25.87 16.99
N LEU A 333 -16.55 26.12 17.01
CA LEU A 333 -15.96 27.32 17.59
C LEU A 333 -16.39 28.61 16.84
N THR A 334 -16.36 28.54 15.49
CA THR A 334 -16.82 29.69 14.67
C THR A 334 -18.30 29.98 14.82
N LEU A 335 -19.12 28.94 15.01
CA LEU A 335 -20.58 29.12 15.25
C LEU A 335 -20.89 29.69 16.63
N ALA A 336 -20.02 29.41 17.63
CA ALA A 336 -20.21 29.89 19.00
C ALA A 336 -19.83 31.38 19.17
N VAL A 337 -18.99 31.94 18.30
CA VAL A 337 -18.55 33.33 18.27
C VAL A 337 -19.55 34.20 17.50
#